data_73106bfc4a6a885592503b9e9748949c
#
_entry.id   73106bfc4a6a885592503b9e9748949c
#
_cell.length_a   1.000
_cell.length_b   1.000
_cell.length_c   1.000
_cell.angle_alpha   90.00
_cell.angle_beta   90.00
_cell.angle_gamma   90.00
#
_symmetry.space_group_name_H-M   'P 1'
#
loop_
_entity.id
_entity.type
_entity.pdbx_description
1 polymer ?
#
loop_
_entity_poly.entity_id
_entity_poly.type
_entity_poly.pdbx_seq_one_letter_code
_entity_poly.pdbx_strand_id
1 'polypeptide(L)'
;MKRFFSILLMAITAISMCAQKDITKFLGIPINGTKAEMKRKLIAKGFKPVPHQDFLKGQFNGEKVHLFVGTNRGKVYRIYLADVNTRDEADIKVRFNNLVHQFQNNPRYTAMEQQMIPEDEDISYEMAANKKIYSATFYQNINEVKPEMIREKLRELYTDEQLQNPTKVVQESINNTIYGLIGEKLSKKTVWFRIDEFYGSYYISMYYDNGYNAANGEEL
;
A
#
# COMPACT_ATOMS: atom_id res chain seq x y z
N MET A 1 -7.44 -39.08 32.23
CA MET A 1 -6.78 -37.78 32.43
C MET A 1 -5.87 -37.39 31.27
N LYS A 2 -5.01 -38.24 30.68
CA LYS A 2 -4.12 -37.86 29.57
C LYS A 2 -4.81 -37.45 28.27
N ARG A 3 -5.99 -38.00 27.96
CA ARG A 3 -6.76 -37.62 26.74
C ARG A 3 -7.46 -36.24 26.83
N PHE A 4 -7.86 -35.81 28.02
CA PHE A 4 -8.44 -34.50 28.25
C PHE A 4 -7.40 -33.35 28.11
N PHE A 5 -6.15 -33.62 28.52
CA PHE A 5 -5.06 -32.64 28.37
C PHE A 5 -4.67 -32.38 26.91
N SER A 6 -4.72 -33.44 26.07
CA SER A 6 -4.42 -33.30 24.63
C SER A 6 -5.47 -32.52 23.87
N ILE A 7 -6.75 -32.62 24.24
CA ILE A 7 -7.85 -31.86 23.61
C ILE A 7 -7.79 -30.39 24.02
N LEU A 8 -7.44 -30.12 25.28
CA LEU A 8 -7.27 -28.73 25.76
C LEU A 8 -6.06 -28.06 25.12
N LEU A 9 -4.97 -28.78 24.88
CA LEU A 9 -3.79 -28.22 24.20
C LEU A 9 -4.06 -27.94 22.70
N MET A 10 -4.85 -28.77 22.01
CA MET A 10 -5.30 -28.50 20.64
C MET A 10 -6.28 -27.31 20.56
N ALA A 11 -7.14 -27.12 21.55
CA ALA A 11 -8.04 -25.98 21.60
C ALA A 11 -7.30 -24.65 21.80
N ILE A 12 -6.20 -24.63 22.56
CA ILE A 12 -5.39 -23.42 22.78
C ILE A 12 -4.61 -23.02 21.52
N THR A 13 -4.18 -23.99 20.69
CA THR A 13 -3.52 -23.68 19.41
C THR A 13 -4.48 -23.18 18.34
N ALA A 14 -5.77 -23.53 18.42
CA ALA A 14 -6.81 -23.03 17.50
C ALA A 14 -7.24 -21.57 17.78
N ILE A 15 -7.07 -21.08 19.01
CA ILE A 15 -7.45 -19.70 19.40
C ILE A 15 -6.41 -18.66 18.89
N SER A 16 -5.22 -19.09 18.51
CA SER A 16 -4.18 -18.20 17.97
C SER A 16 -4.34 -17.90 16.46
N MET A 17 -5.35 -18.39 15.79
CA MET A 17 -5.81 -17.88 14.50
C MET A 17 -6.68 -16.63 14.69
N CYS A 18 -6.20 -15.70 15.50
CA CYS A 18 -6.69 -14.33 15.50
C CYS A 18 -6.58 -13.83 14.07
N ALA A 19 -7.68 -13.46 13.45
CA ALA A 19 -7.74 -13.04 12.05
C ALA A 19 -6.61 -12.02 11.80
N GLN A 20 -5.55 -12.49 11.16
CA GLN A 20 -4.40 -11.65 10.85
C GLN A 20 -4.93 -10.54 9.96
N LYS A 21 -4.93 -9.29 10.44
CA LYS A 21 -5.38 -8.14 9.64
C LYS A 21 -4.75 -8.23 8.26
N ASP A 22 -5.56 -8.09 7.23
CA ASP A 22 -5.08 -8.05 5.84
C ASP A 22 -4.35 -6.73 5.61
N ILE A 23 -3.06 -6.74 5.85
CA ILE A 23 -2.17 -5.59 5.76
C ILE A 23 -1.32 -5.63 4.49
N THR A 24 -0.83 -4.47 4.09
CA THR A 24 0.10 -4.33 2.97
C THR A 24 1.29 -5.27 3.10
N LYS A 25 1.67 -5.91 2.00
CA LYS A 25 2.84 -6.80 1.92
C LYS A 25 3.86 -6.25 0.94
N PHE A 26 5.12 -6.32 1.32
CA PHE A 26 6.26 -6.08 0.44
C PHE A 26 7.02 -7.39 0.24
N LEU A 27 7.17 -7.84 -1.02
CA LEU A 27 7.77 -9.15 -1.37
C LEU A 27 7.17 -10.34 -0.58
N GLY A 28 5.86 -10.28 -0.31
CA GLY A 28 5.15 -11.28 0.50
C GLY A 28 5.32 -11.11 2.02
N ILE A 29 6.13 -10.16 2.48
CA ILE A 29 6.35 -9.86 3.89
C ILE A 29 5.29 -8.86 4.35
N PRO A 30 4.44 -9.16 5.35
CA PRO A 30 3.51 -8.20 5.93
C PRO A 30 4.27 -7.01 6.55
N ILE A 31 3.87 -5.79 6.22
CA ILE A 31 4.46 -4.55 6.75
C ILE A 31 3.95 -4.32 8.17
N ASN A 32 4.59 -4.97 9.13
CA ASN A 32 4.23 -4.93 10.56
C ASN A 32 5.41 -5.38 11.42
N GLY A 33 5.23 -5.34 12.74
CA GLY A 33 6.24 -5.73 13.71
C GLY A 33 7.28 -4.64 13.95
N THR A 34 8.42 -5.01 14.50
CA THR A 34 9.52 -4.08 14.81
C THR A 34 10.42 -3.84 13.59
N LYS A 35 11.15 -2.72 13.58
CA LYS A 35 12.13 -2.39 12.53
C LYS A 35 13.21 -3.49 12.38
N ALA A 36 13.69 -4.02 13.49
CA ALA A 36 14.71 -5.06 13.49
C ALA A 36 14.22 -6.37 12.86
N GLU A 37 13.00 -6.81 13.17
CA GLU A 37 12.37 -7.98 12.56
C GLU A 37 12.14 -7.80 11.07
N MET A 38 11.67 -6.61 10.66
CA MET A 38 11.48 -6.28 9.25
C MET A 38 12.80 -6.32 8.50
N LYS A 39 13.85 -5.67 9.02
CA LYS A 39 15.20 -5.72 8.40
C LYS A 39 15.71 -7.15 8.26
N ARG A 40 15.56 -8.03 9.26
CA ARG A 40 15.95 -9.45 9.14
C ARG A 40 15.22 -10.17 8.00
N LYS A 41 13.90 -9.96 7.87
CA LYS A 41 13.09 -10.55 6.78
C LYS A 41 13.52 -10.04 5.41
N LEU A 42 13.84 -8.75 5.30
CA LEU A 42 14.33 -8.13 4.05
C LEU A 42 15.72 -8.63 3.67
N ILE A 43 16.61 -8.82 4.64
CA ILE A 43 17.93 -9.44 4.41
C ILE A 43 17.78 -10.87 3.90
N ALA A 44 16.86 -11.65 4.44
CA ALA A 44 16.54 -12.99 3.94
C ALA A 44 15.97 -12.98 2.50
N LYS A 45 15.45 -11.84 2.01
CA LYS A 45 15.04 -11.61 0.61
C LYS A 45 16.15 -11.08 -0.30
N GLY A 46 17.39 -10.97 0.19
CA GLY A 46 18.57 -10.58 -0.59
C GLY A 46 19.00 -9.12 -0.45
N PHE A 47 18.29 -8.30 0.33
CA PHE A 47 18.79 -6.96 0.67
C PHE A 47 20.00 -7.03 1.60
N LYS A 48 20.91 -6.09 1.48
CA LYS A 48 22.17 -6.07 2.25
C LYS A 48 22.23 -4.80 3.11
N PRO A 49 22.63 -4.88 4.38
CA PRO A 49 22.87 -3.71 5.21
C PRO A 49 24.03 -2.89 4.66
N VAL A 50 23.97 -1.58 4.88
CA VAL A 50 25.05 -0.65 4.57
C VAL A 50 25.69 -0.22 5.89
N PRO A 51 27.01 -0.37 6.09
CA PRO A 51 27.68 0.03 7.33
C PRO A 51 27.38 1.49 7.68
N HIS A 52 27.10 1.74 8.94
CA HIS A 52 26.80 3.08 9.49
C HIS A 52 25.59 3.81 8.87
N GLN A 53 24.74 3.10 8.13
CA GLN A 53 23.52 3.65 7.52
C GLN A 53 22.27 2.91 8.00
N ASP A 54 21.14 3.63 8.08
CA ASP A 54 19.87 3.06 8.52
C ASP A 54 19.03 2.49 7.36
N PHE A 55 19.63 2.25 6.19
CA PHE A 55 18.97 1.65 5.04
C PHE A 55 19.65 0.34 4.60
N LEU A 56 18.91 -0.42 3.80
CA LEU A 56 19.40 -1.60 3.10
C LEU A 56 19.60 -1.25 1.61
N LYS A 57 20.54 -1.93 0.93
CA LYS A 57 20.68 -1.87 -0.52
C LYS A 57 20.28 -3.20 -1.15
N GLY A 58 19.72 -3.14 -2.35
CA GLY A 58 19.33 -4.34 -3.09
C GLY A 58 18.88 -4.03 -4.50
N GLN A 59 18.15 -4.98 -5.09
CA GLN A 59 17.51 -4.80 -6.39
C GLN A 59 15.99 -4.95 -6.23
N PHE A 60 15.23 -4.10 -6.93
CA PHE A 60 13.79 -4.18 -7.00
C PHE A 60 13.29 -3.68 -8.37
N ASN A 61 12.43 -4.47 -9.02
CA ASN A 61 11.94 -4.16 -10.39
C ASN A 61 13.04 -3.82 -11.39
N GLY A 62 14.13 -4.58 -11.39
CA GLY A 62 15.27 -4.40 -12.31
C GLY A 62 16.24 -3.31 -11.92
N GLU A 63 15.97 -2.52 -10.88
CA GLU A 63 16.78 -1.38 -10.46
C GLU A 63 17.52 -1.62 -9.14
N LYS A 64 18.71 -0.99 -9.01
CA LYS A 64 19.38 -0.88 -7.72
C LYS A 64 18.60 0.13 -6.86
N VAL A 65 18.29 -0.25 -5.63
CA VAL A 65 17.51 0.60 -4.72
C VAL A 65 18.15 0.70 -3.34
N HIS A 66 17.95 1.84 -2.71
CA HIS A 66 18.04 1.99 -1.26
C HIS A 66 16.67 1.74 -0.64
N LEU A 67 16.61 0.90 0.40
CA LEU A 67 15.39 0.52 1.08
C LEU A 67 15.44 0.98 2.54
N PHE A 68 14.42 1.71 2.94
CA PHE A 68 14.23 2.23 4.28
C PHE A 68 13.00 1.62 4.94
N VAL A 69 13.04 1.46 6.25
CA VAL A 69 11.94 0.94 7.07
C VAL A 69 11.44 2.05 7.99
N GLY A 70 10.26 2.58 7.67
CA GLY A 70 9.58 3.59 8.47
C GLY A 70 8.78 2.96 9.62
N THR A 71 8.88 3.56 10.81
CA THR A 71 8.16 3.12 12.00
C THR A 71 7.38 4.26 12.64
N ASN A 72 6.20 3.92 13.17
CA ASN A 72 5.43 4.78 14.04
C ASN A 72 5.19 4.03 15.36
N ARG A 73 5.50 4.63 16.50
CA ARG A 73 5.42 4.02 17.85
C ARG A 73 6.06 2.62 17.91
N GLY A 74 7.23 2.47 17.28
CA GLY A 74 7.98 1.22 17.24
C GLY A 74 7.43 0.14 16.29
N LYS A 75 6.29 0.37 15.64
CA LYS A 75 5.70 -0.55 14.64
C LYS A 75 5.99 -0.08 13.22
N VAL A 76 6.36 -1.00 12.35
CA VAL A 76 6.58 -0.70 10.94
C VAL A 76 5.25 -0.34 10.27
N TYR A 77 5.21 0.84 9.64
CA TYR A 77 4.07 1.30 8.85
C TYR A 77 4.40 1.49 7.38
N ARG A 78 5.69 1.62 7.02
CA ARG A 78 6.12 1.93 5.65
C ARG A 78 7.41 1.21 5.28
N ILE A 79 7.45 0.68 4.06
CA ILE A 79 8.69 0.41 3.33
C ILE A 79 8.81 1.48 2.25
N TYR A 80 9.96 2.16 2.24
CA TYR A 80 10.30 3.16 1.25
C TYR A 80 11.52 2.69 0.44
N LEU A 81 11.42 2.78 -0.89
CA LEU A 81 12.51 2.49 -1.81
C LEU A 81 12.83 3.74 -2.63
N ALA A 82 14.10 4.00 -2.87
CA ALA A 82 14.56 5.01 -3.81
C ALA A 82 15.49 4.35 -4.84
N ASP A 83 15.27 4.62 -6.13
CA ASP A 83 16.22 4.21 -7.18
C ASP A 83 17.58 4.86 -6.88
N VAL A 84 18.66 4.10 -7.04
CA VAL A 84 20.04 4.60 -6.83
C VAL A 84 20.49 5.40 -8.03
N ASN A 85 20.10 4.98 -9.23
CA ASN A 85 20.47 5.63 -10.48
C ASN A 85 19.45 6.72 -10.82
N THR A 86 19.96 7.92 -11.07
CA THR A 86 19.16 9.01 -11.64
C THR A 86 19.09 8.88 -13.16
N ARG A 87 18.09 9.54 -13.77
CA ARG A 87 17.81 9.53 -15.21
C ARG A 87 17.52 10.94 -15.70
N ASP A 88 17.65 11.14 -17.00
CA ASP A 88 17.10 12.30 -17.66
C ASP A 88 15.55 12.24 -17.75
N GLU A 89 14.96 13.28 -18.33
CA GLU A 89 13.50 13.41 -18.44
C GLU A 89 12.87 12.29 -19.28
N ALA A 90 13.48 11.96 -20.41
CA ALA A 90 12.91 10.96 -21.32
C ALA A 90 12.90 9.58 -20.66
N ASP A 91 14.03 9.18 -20.07
CA ASP A 91 14.20 7.90 -19.42
C ASP A 91 13.35 7.74 -18.17
N ILE A 92 13.13 8.82 -17.39
CA ILE A 92 12.29 8.72 -16.19
C ILE A 92 10.80 8.60 -16.54
N LYS A 93 10.32 9.25 -17.63
CA LYS A 93 8.96 9.03 -18.14
C LYS A 93 8.73 7.57 -18.52
N VAL A 94 9.67 6.99 -19.26
CA VAL A 94 9.63 5.57 -19.64
C VAL A 94 9.61 4.68 -18.40
N ARG A 95 10.49 4.95 -17.43
CA ARG A 95 10.57 4.20 -16.18
C ARG A 95 9.25 4.27 -15.39
N PHE A 96 8.67 5.47 -15.24
CA PHE A 96 7.42 5.70 -14.54
C PHE A 96 6.26 4.94 -15.22
N ASN A 97 6.10 5.11 -16.53
CA ASN A 97 5.03 4.49 -17.29
C ASN A 97 5.14 2.95 -17.30
N ASN A 98 6.36 2.41 -17.37
CA ASN A 98 6.59 0.97 -17.24
C ASN A 98 6.16 0.44 -15.87
N LEU A 99 6.41 1.18 -14.79
CA LEU A 99 5.91 0.82 -13.47
C LEU A 99 4.38 0.86 -13.41
N VAL A 100 3.74 1.91 -13.95
CA VAL A 100 2.27 1.98 -14.04
C VAL A 100 1.72 0.74 -14.73
N HIS A 101 2.25 0.38 -15.91
CA HIS A 101 1.82 -0.83 -16.63
C HIS A 101 2.03 -2.13 -15.82
N GLN A 102 3.19 -2.26 -15.14
CA GLN A 102 3.47 -3.45 -14.33
C GLN A 102 2.45 -3.61 -13.18
N PHE A 103 2.10 -2.51 -12.52
CA PHE A 103 1.12 -2.54 -11.45
C PHE A 103 -0.31 -2.77 -11.96
N GLN A 104 -0.70 -2.14 -13.08
CA GLN A 104 -2.02 -2.34 -13.70
C GLN A 104 -2.23 -3.79 -14.16
N ASN A 105 -1.19 -4.42 -14.70
CA ASN A 105 -1.25 -5.80 -15.17
C ASN A 105 -1.06 -6.84 -14.06
N ASN A 106 -0.79 -6.43 -12.83
CA ASN A 106 -0.62 -7.33 -11.71
C ASN A 106 -1.95 -7.52 -10.96
N PRO A 107 -2.56 -8.73 -10.98
CA PRO A 107 -3.88 -8.97 -10.39
C PRO A 107 -3.94 -8.79 -8.87
N ARG A 108 -2.80 -8.54 -8.21
CA ARG A 108 -2.76 -8.23 -6.77
C ARG A 108 -3.03 -6.78 -6.45
N TYR A 109 -3.12 -5.92 -7.47
CA TYR A 109 -3.29 -4.47 -7.29
C TYR A 109 -4.50 -3.96 -8.04
N THR A 110 -5.09 -2.92 -7.53
CA THR A 110 -6.18 -2.16 -8.15
C THR A 110 -5.76 -0.69 -8.24
N ALA A 111 -5.97 -0.05 -9.39
CA ALA A 111 -5.85 1.40 -9.57
C ALA A 111 -7.24 2.02 -9.64
N MET A 112 -7.38 3.23 -9.12
CA MET A 112 -8.64 4.00 -9.21
C MET A 112 -8.70 4.89 -10.45
N GLU A 113 -7.53 5.29 -10.97
CA GLU A 113 -7.40 6.28 -12.05
C GLU A 113 -6.36 5.83 -13.07
N GLN A 114 -6.41 6.41 -14.27
CA GLN A 114 -5.35 6.30 -15.24
C GLN A 114 -4.23 7.27 -14.86
N GLN A 115 -2.99 6.78 -14.74
CA GLN A 115 -1.91 7.50 -14.10
C GLN A 115 -0.65 7.60 -14.98
N MET A 116 -0.78 7.37 -16.28
CA MET A 116 0.36 7.45 -17.20
C MET A 116 0.69 8.91 -17.55
N ILE A 117 1.97 9.19 -17.71
CA ILE A 117 2.47 10.48 -18.17
C ILE A 117 2.43 10.48 -19.71
N PRO A 118 1.78 11.48 -20.36
CA PRO A 118 1.81 11.64 -21.81
C PRO A 118 3.22 11.82 -22.36
N GLU A 119 3.45 11.41 -23.62
CA GLU A 119 4.77 11.53 -24.25
C GLU A 119 5.22 12.98 -24.40
N ASP A 120 4.28 13.87 -24.72
CA ASP A 120 4.49 15.30 -24.95
C ASP A 120 4.55 16.14 -23.67
N GLU A 121 4.35 15.54 -22.51
CA GLU A 121 4.45 16.23 -21.21
C GLU A 121 5.90 16.63 -20.91
N ASP A 122 6.14 17.92 -20.68
CA ASP A 122 7.42 18.47 -20.19
C ASP A 122 7.44 18.42 -18.66
N ILE A 123 7.90 17.30 -18.11
CA ILE A 123 7.92 17.11 -16.65
C ILE A 123 8.90 18.04 -15.96
N SER A 124 9.98 18.43 -16.62
CA SER A 124 11.00 19.34 -16.09
C SER A 124 10.38 20.72 -15.83
N TYR A 125 9.69 21.25 -16.83
CA TYR A 125 8.98 22.53 -16.72
C TYR A 125 7.86 22.45 -15.68
N GLU A 126 7.02 21.43 -15.75
CA GLU A 126 5.87 21.27 -14.86
C GLU A 126 6.28 21.14 -13.39
N MET A 127 7.33 20.36 -13.11
CA MET A 127 7.87 20.23 -11.75
C MET A 127 8.51 21.54 -11.26
N ALA A 128 9.29 22.21 -12.10
CA ALA A 128 10.02 23.41 -11.72
C ALA A 128 9.09 24.63 -11.58
N ALA A 129 8.26 24.89 -12.59
CA ALA A 129 7.42 26.09 -12.68
C ALA A 129 6.09 25.91 -11.94
N ASN A 130 5.39 24.79 -12.16
CA ASN A 130 4.04 24.55 -11.66
C ASN A 130 4.00 23.70 -10.37
N LYS A 131 5.14 23.24 -9.88
CA LYS A 131 5.26 22.39 -8.69
C LYS A 131 4.44 21.11 -8.81
N LYS A 132 4.20 20.63 -10.04
CA LYS A 132 3.44 19.43 -10.33
C LYS A 132 4.18 18.21 -9.79
N ILE A 133 3.43 17.31 -9.15
CA ILE A 133 3.95 16.06 -8.63
C ILE A 133 3.44 14.92 -9.52
N TYR A 134 4.35 14.17 -10.10
CA TYR A 134 4.02 12.97 -10.86
C TYR A 134 4.05 11.76 -9.95
N SER A 135 2.89 11.24 -9.62
CA SER A 135 2.73 10.08 -8.76
C SER A 135 1.68 9.12 -9.30
N ALA A 136 1.83 7.86 -8.96
CA ALA A 136 0.86 6.81 -9.25
C ALA A 136 0.53 6.03 -7.98
N THR A 137 -0.77 5.77 -7.75
CA THR A 137 -1.27 5.13 -6.55
C THR A 137 -2.02 3.86 -6.90
N PHE A 138 -1.68 2.79 -6.21
CA PHE A 138 -2.28 1.47 -6.32
C PHE A 138 -2.64 0.95 -4.94
N TYR A 139 -3.59 0.05 -4.90
CA TYR A 139 -4.04 -0.59 -3.67
C TYR A 139 -3.88 -2.10 -3.80
N GLN A 140 -3.27 -2.73 -2.80
CA GLN A 140 -3.27 -4.19 -2.77
C GLN A 140 -4.70 -4.70 -2.53
N ASN A 141 -5.09 -5.74 -3.28
CA ASN A 141 -6.44 -6.29 -3.23
C ASN A 141 -6.88 -6.58 -1.79
N ILE A 142 -8.12 -6.23 -1.51
CA ILE A 142 -8.74 -6.42 -0.21
C ILE A 142 -9.49 -7.74 -0.24
N ASN A 143 -9.06 -8.68 0.59
CA ASN A 143 -9.80 -9.92 0.82
C ASN A 143 -10.84 -9.79 1.94
N GLU A 144 -10.88 -8.62 2.61
CA GLU A 144 -11.70 -8.41 3.82
C GLU A 144 -13.05 -7.76 3.57
N VAL A 145 -13.29 -7.15 2.39
CA VAL A 145 -14.62 -6.58 2.08
C VAL A 145 -15.51 -7.70 1.58
N LYS A 146 -16.14 -8.38 2.52
CA LYS A 146 -17.14 -9.39 2.21
C LYS A 146 -18.48 -8.72 1.89
N PRO A 147 -19.25 -9.23 0.93
CA PRO A 147 -20.60 -8.71 0.64
C PRO A 147 -21.50 -8.60 1.88
N GLU A 148 -21.31 -9.53 2.83
CA GLU A 148 -22.04 -9.55 4.10
C GLU A 148 -21.80 -8.29 4.93
N MET A 149 -20.54 -7.83 5.04
CA MET A 149 -20.19 -6.61 5.78
C MET A 149 -20.84 -5.35 5.18
N ILE A 150 -20.85 -5.26 3.85
CA ILE A 150 -21.52 -4.16 3.15
C ILE A 150 -23.02 -4.22 3.44
N ARG A 151 -23.62 -5.40 3.34
CA ARG A 151 -25.05 -5.61 3.58
C ARG A 151 -25.44 -5.28 5.02
N GLU A 152 -24.67 -5.71 6.00
CA GLU A 152 -24.87 -5.36 7.41
C GLU A 152 -24.82 -3.85 7.60
N LYS A 153 -23.80 -3.18 7.07
CA LYS A 153 -23.66 -1.73 7.19
C LYS A 153 -24.80 -0.97 6.51
N LEU A 154 -25.24 -1.43 5.36
CA LEU A 154 -26.40 -0.80 4.70
C LEU A 154 -27.69 -0.99 5.51
N ARG A 155 -27.93 -2.13 6.14
CA ARG A 155 -29.08 -2.37 7.02
C ARG A 155 -29.07 -1.54 8.31
N GLU A 156 -27.88 -1.13 8.78
CA GLU A 156 -27.79 -0.19 9.91
C GLU A 156 -28.23 1.23 9.55
N LEU A 157 -28.09 1.63 8.27
CA LEU A 157 -28.25 3.00 7.81
C LEU A 157 -29.55 3.22 7.03
N TYR A 158 -30.11 2.18 6.43
CA TYR A 158 -31.29 2.26 5.56
C TYR A 158 -32.34 1.21 5.94
N THR A 159 -33.62 1.57 5.77
CA THR A 159 -34.71 0.63 5.97
C THR A 159 -34.81 -0.41 4.84
N ASP A 160 -35.44 -1.54 5.08
CA ASP A 160 -35.64 -2.57 4.06
C ASP A 160 -36.39 -2.02 2.81
N GLU A 161 -37.32 -1.10 2.98
CA GLU A 161 -38.04 -0.44 1.88
C GLU A 161 -37.09 0.42 1.04
N GLN A 162 -36.19 1.20 1.68
CA GLN A 162 -35.19 2.01 1.00
C GLN A 162 -34.16 1.16 0.25
N LEU A 163 -33.83 -0.02 0.75
CA LEU A 163 -32.90 -0.94 0.09
C LEU A 163 -33.52 -1.68 -1.09
N GLN A 164 -34.83 -1.97 -1.02
CA GLN A 164 -35.56 -2.69 -2.09
C GLN A 164 -36.00 -1.75 -3.22
N ASN A 165 -36.48 -0.55 -2.87
CA ASN A 165 -37.01 0.44 -3.81
C ASN A 165 -36.40 1.83 -3.55
N PRO A 166 -35.08 2.02 -3.77
CA PRO A 166 -34.42 3.28 -3.47
C PRO A 166 -34.89 4.40 -4.40
N THR A 167 -35.21 5.56 -3.86
CA THR A 167 -35.30 6.78 -4.66
C THR A 167 -33.90 7.12 -5.20
N LYS A 168 -33.82 7.99 -6.22
CA LYS A 168 -32.53 8.41 -6.80
C LYS A 168 -31.54 8.94 -5.75
N VAL A 169 -32.04 9.76 -4.82
CA VAL A 169 -31.22 10.33 -3.72
C VAL A 169 -30.72 9.23 -2.77
N VAL A 170 -31.59 8.29 -2.42
CA VAL A 170 -31.22 7.16 -1.55
C VAL A 170 -30.20 6.25 -2.26
N GLN A 171 -30.38 5.99 -3.55
CA GLN A 171 -29.41 5.18 -4.33
C GLN A 171 -28.03 5.84 -4.38
N GLU A 172 -27.96 7.16 -4.58
CA GLU A 172 -26.68 7.91 -4.54
C GLU A 172 -26.04 7.81 -3.14
N SER A 173 -26.82 7.93 -2.08
CA SER A 173 -26.35 7.79 -0.70
C SER A 173 -25.84 6.38 -0.40
N ILE A 174 -26.53 5.33 -0.87
CA ILE A 174 -26.08 3.93 -0.76
C ILE A 174 -24.73 3.75 -1.48
N ASN A 175 -24.62 4.24 -2.71
CA ASN A 175 -23.37 4.15 -3.49
C ASN A 175 -22.23 4.84 -2.76
N ASN A 176 -22.42 6.05 -2.24
CA ASN A 176 -21.42 6.79 -1.48
C ASN A 176 -21.00 6.03 -0.19
N THR A 177 -21.94 5.39 0.49
CA THR A 177 -21.65 4.55 1.64
C THR A 177 -20.77 3.35 1.27
N ILE A 178 -21.10 2.65 0.17
CA ILE A 178 -20.31 1.52 -0.33
C ILE A 178 -18.90 1.97 -0.73
N TYR A 179 -18.78 3.06 -1.50
CA TYR A 179 -17.49 3.62 -1.90
C TYR A 179 -16.66 4.05 -0.70
N GLY A 180 -17.28 4.66 0.30
CA GLY A 180 -16.61 5.04 1.55
C GLY A 180 -16.03 3.84 2.29
N LEU A 181 -16.81 2.76 2.45
CA LEU A 181 -16.38 1.52 3.11
C LEU A 181 -15.22 0.85 2.38
N ILE A 182 -15.32 0.76 1.05
CA ILE A 182 -14.26 0.18 0.22
C ILE A 182 -13.02 1.06 0.27
N GLY A 183 -13.18 2.38 0.11
CA GLY A 183 -12.10 3.36 0.13
C GLY A 183 -11.33 3.38 1.46
N GLU A 184 -12.04 3.29 2.60
CA GLU A 184 -11.42 3.17 3.92
C GLU A 184 -10.50 1.95 4.01
N LYS A 185 -10.94 0.80 3.52
CA LYS A 185 -10.13 -0.43 3.53
C LYS A 185 -8.96 -0.36 2.55
N LEU A 186 -9.21 0.16 1.33
CA LEU A 186 -8.16 0.35 0.32
C LEU A 186 -7.06 1.28 0.84
N SER A 187 -7.41 2.39 1.47
CA SER A 187 -6.44 3.36 2.01
C SER A 187 -5.48 2.76 3.04
N LYS A 188 -5.86 1.63 3.67
CA LYS A 188 -4.97 0.90 4.60
C LYS A 188 -3.90 0.06 3.90
N LYS A 189 -4.04 -0.17 2.58
CA LYS A 189 -3.14 -1.06 1.80
C LYS A 189 -2.59 -0.36 0.56
N THR A 190 -2.11 0.86 0.74
CA THR A 190 -1.64 1.72 -0.35
C THR A 190 -0.22 1.38 -0.75
N VAL A 191 0.01 1.32 -2.07
CA VAL A 191 1.33 1.30 -2.70
C VAL A 191 1.37 2.42 -3.71
N TRP A 192 2.33 3.31 -3.62
CA TRP A 192 2.42 4.44 -4.50
C TRP A 192 3.87 4.78 -4.81
N PHE A 193 4.10 5.44 -5.93
CA PHE A 193 5.42 5.91 -6.32
C PHE A 193 5.31 7.25 -7.01
N ARG A 194 6.42 7.97 -7.01
CA ARG A 194 6.53 9.27 -7.64
C ARG A 194 7.89 9.49 -8.26
N ILE A 195 7.95 10.48 -9.14
CA ILE A 195 9.20 11.03 -9.63
C ILE A 195 9.69 12.06 -8.60
N ASP A 196 10.93 11.89 -8.17
CA ASP A 196 11.67 12.90 -7.40
C ASP A 196 12.81 13.44 -8.26
N GLU A 197 13.21 14.68 -8.01
CA GLU A 197 14.30 15.37 -8.71
C GLU A 197 15.49 15.55 -7.77
N PHE A 198 16.69 15.39 -8.30
CA PHE A 198 17.93 15.62 -7.62
C PHE A 198 18.97 16.21 -8.58
N TYR A 199 19.28 17.52 -8.42
CA TYR A 199 20.23 18.27 -9.27
C TYR A 199 19.97 18.13 -10.78
N GLY A 200 18.74 18.32 -11.21
CA GLY A 200 18.35 18.26 -12.62
C GLY A 200 18.26 16.84 -13.20
N SER A 201 18.35 15.84 -12.38
CA SER A 201 18.15 14.43 -12.76
C SER A 201 17.00 13.84 -11.92
N TYR A 202 16.39 12.79 -12.42
CA TYR A 202 15.16 12.22 -11.84
C TYR A 202 15.35 10.79 -11.36
N TYR A 203 14.59 10.38 -10.35
CA TYR A 203 14.55 9.00 -9.84
C TYR A 203 13.16 8.65 -9.31
N ILE A 204 12.87 7.36 -9.19
CA ILE A 204 11.62 6.91 -8.59
C ILE A 204 11.80 6.69 -7.09
N SER A 205 10.89 7.28 -6.33
CA SER A 205 10.62 6.92 -4.95
C SER A 205 9.33 6.10 -4.86
N MET A 206 9.38 4.93 -4.21
CA MET A 206 8.25 4.02 -4.10
C MET A 206 7.96 3.69 -2.63
N TYR A 207 6.68 3.61 -2.29
CA TYR A 207 6.18 3.46 -0.93
C TYR A 207 5.17 2.33 -0.84
N TYR A 208 5.32 1.48 0.15
CA TYR A 208 4.37 0.46 0.55
C TYR A 208 3.89 0.79 1.96
N ASP A 209 2.63 1.17 2.10
CA ASP A 209 2.08 1.69 3.35
C ASP A 209 1.12 0.72 4.02
N ASN A 210 1.34 0.46 5.30
CA ASN A 210 0.36 -0.15 6.19
C ASN A 210 -0.36 0.96 6.96
N GLY A 211 -1.51 1.40 6.48
CA GLY A 211 -2.30 2.47 7.07
C GLY A 211 -2.84 2.18 8.48
N TYR A 212 -2.81 0.92 8.92
CA TYR A 212 -3.19 0.58 10.30
C TYR A 212 -2.14 0.97 11.34
N ASN A 213 -0.87 1.13 10.91
CA ASN A 213 0.22 1.53 11.79
C ASN A 213 0.69 2.97 11.52
N ALA A 214 0.14 3.65 10.53
CA ALA A 214 0.44 5.05 10.25
C ALA A 214 -0.11 5.96 11.36
N ALA A 215 0.49 7.12 11.52
CA ALA A 215 -0.08 8.18 12.40
C ALA A 215 -1.40 8.66 11.79
N ASN A 216 -2.39 8.93 12.64
CA ASN A 216 -3.73 9.37 12.25
C ASN A 216 -3.94 10.90 12.34
N GLY A 217 -2.89 11.63 12.72
CA GLY A 217 -2.95 13.09 12.89
C GLY A 217 -3.55 13.59 14.21
N GLU A 218 -4.03 12.69 15.09
CA GLU A 218 -4.60 13.07 16.39
C GLU A 218 -3.55 13.23 17.49
N GLU A 219 -2.28 12.98 17.18
CA GLU A 219 -1.20 12.84 18.18
C GLU A 219 -0.03 13.78 17.85
N LEU A 220 -0.33 15.03 17.60
CA LEU A 220 0.66 16.10 17.46
C LEU A 220 0.85 16.84 18.78
#